data_66bd85736f043599c8e9499bcdc0e0e2
#
_entry.id   66bd85736f043599c8e9499bcdc0e0e2
#
_cell.length_a   1.000
_cell.length_b   1.000
_cell.length_c   1.000
_cell.angle_alpha   90.00
_cell.angle_beta   90.00
_cell.angle_gamma   90.00
#
_symmetry.space_group_name_H-M   'P 1'
#
loop_
_entity.id
_entity.type
_entity.pdbx_description
1 polymer ?
#
loop_
_entity_poly.entity_id
_entity_poly.type
_entity_poly.pdbx_seq_one_letter_code
_entity_poly.pdbx_strand_id
1 'polypeptide(L)'
;MAIKILFGRQVFHIRLKIRWYIFMLALSSYKNPITAIKGLMYLIKIRKNVKGNNVIKKLVYHDGAYYFGAYVPPFNSKLFKHFVIDKLNTFKPFYIKSNRFNNIFFAITKKCPLQCAHCFEWDELNKKEVLGLDKIFEILNNLKEFGYNQLILYGGEPM
;
A
#
# COMPACT_ATOMS: atom_id res chain seq x y z
N MET A 1 -5.24 14.39 17.84
CA MET A 1 -3.93 14.90 17.40
C MET A 1 -4.08 15.76 16.16
N ALA A 2 -3.30 16.85 16.04
CA ALA A 2 -3.47 17.79 14.93
C ALA A 2 -2.87 17.23 13.62
N ILE A 3 -3.61 17.35 12.53
CA ILE A 3 -3.13 17.07 11.17
C ILE A 3 -2.29 18.27 10.72
N LYS A 4 -1.06 18.03 10.25
CA LYS A 4 -0.17 19.06 9.73
C LYS A 4 0.12 18.83 8.26
N ILE A 5 -0.16 19.83 7.43
CA ILE A 5 0.18 19.79 5.99
C ILE A 5 1.56 20.44 5.82
N LEU A 6 2.45 19.74 5.12
CA LEU A 6 3.82 20.16 4.87
C LEU A 6 4.01 20.54 3.40
N PHE A 7 4.83 21.57 3.15
CA PHE A 7 5.10 22.13 1.83
C PHE A 7 6.58 22.48 1.62
N GLY A 8 6.98 22.72 0.40
CA GLY A 8 8.27 23.31 0.05
C GLY A 8 9.48 22.58 0.63
N ARG A 9 10.32 23.31 1.38
CA ARG A 9 11.57 22.78 1.96
C ARG A 9 11.34 21.58 2.88
N GLN A 10 10.26 21.58 3.66
CA GLN A 10 9.94 20.47 4.56
C GLN A 10 9.69 19.18 3.79
N VAL A 11 8.94 19.26 2.70
CA VAL A 11 8.69 18.12 1.82
C VAL A 11 9.97 17.62 1.18
N PHE A 12 10.86 18.53 0.75
CA PHE A 12 12.16 18.16 0.18
C PHE A 12 13.00 17.34 1.17
N HIS A 13 13.13 17.78 2.42
CA HIS A 13 13.88 17.06 3.45
C HIS A 13 13.28 15.67 3.75
N ILE A 14 11.94 15.58 3.86
CA ILE A 14 11.30 14.27 4.08
C ILE A 14 11.53 13.34 2.89
N ARG A 15 11.47 13.83 1.67
CA ARG A 15 11.77 13.04 0.47
C ARG A 15 13.21 12.51 0.46
N LEU A 16 14.16 13.32 0.92
CA LEU A 16 15.55 12.91 1.05
C LEU A 16 15.69 11.81 2.12
N LYS A 17 15.04 11.97 3.27
CA LYS A 17 14.97 10.94 4.32
C LYS A 17 14.37 9.63 3.81
N ILE A 18 13.27 9.70 3.04
CA ILE A 18 12.65 8.52 2.44
C ILE A 18 13.62 7.80 1.50
N ARG A 19 14.33 8.53 0.62
CA ARG A 19 15.31 7.95 -0.30
C ARG A 19 16.47 7.29 0.43
N TRP A 20 16.98 7.95 1.45
CA TRP A 20 18.04 7.41 2.30
C TRP A 20 17.59 6.14 3.02
N TYR A 21 16.41 6.18 3.59
CA TYR A 21 15.81 5.00 4.25
C TYR A 21 15.65 3.81 3.30
N ILE A 22 15.13 4.05 2.08
CA ILE A 22 14.99 3.00 1.05
C ILE A 22 16.37 2.45 0.66
N PHE A 23 17.37 3.31 0.48
CA PHE A 23 18.74 2.88 0.16
C PHE A 23 19.33 2.01 1.26
N MET A 24 19.22 2.43 2.52
CA MET A 24 19.72 1.64 3.65
C MET A 24 19.00 0.29 3.78
N LEU A 25 17.71 0.28 3.52
CA LEU A 25 16.92 -0.95 3.51
C LEU A 25 17.34 -1.88 2.36
N ALA A 26 17.57 -1.35 1.18
CA ALA A 26 18.08 -2.11 0.04
C ALA A 26 19.52 -2.65 0.31
N LEU A 27 20.38 -1.84 0.92
CA LEU A 27 21.74 -2.23 1.28
C LEU A 27 21.73 -3.40 2.29
N SER A 28 20.87 -3.30 3.32
CA SER A 28 20.73 -4.38 4.32
C SER A 28 20.18 -5.68 3.72
N SER A 29 19.30 -5.55 2.71
CA SER A 29 18.66 -6.70 2.05
C SER A 29 19.59 -7.39 1.06
N TYR A 30 20.28 -6.64 0.22
CA TYR A 30 21.15 -7.19 -0.84
C TYR A 30 22.59 -7.42 -0.41
N LYS A 31 23.03 -6.82 0.69
CA LYS A 31 24.43 -6.84 1.18
C LYS A 31 25.45 -6.40 0.12
N ASN A 32 25.03 -5.70 -0.93
CA ASN A 32 25.84 -5.21 -2.03
C ASN A 32 25.42 -3.80 -2.42
N PRO A 33 26.30 -2.78 -2.32
CA PRO A 33 25.96 -1.39 -2.57
C PRO A 33 25.54 -1.12 -4.01
N ILE A 34 26.16 -1.77 -4.99
CA ILE A 34 25.81 -1.60 -6.42
C ILE A 34 24.40 -2.10 -6.67
N THR A 35 24.05 -3.26 -6.12
CA THR A 35 22.68 -3.82 -6.24
C THR A 35 21.68 -2.95 -5.50
N ALA A 36 22.02 -2.40 -4.34
CA ALA A 36 21.16 -1.48 -3.59
C ALA A 36 20.85 -0.20 -4.38
N ILE A 37 21.86 0.39 -5.04
CA ILE A 37 21.67 1.57 -5.92
C ILE A 37 20.76 1.21 -7.10
N LYS A 38 21.01 0.08 -7.77
CA LYS A 38 20.17 -0.38 -8.89
C LYS A 38 18.71 -0.60 -8.43
N GLY A 39 18.49 -1.18 -7.25
CA GLY A 39 17.17 -1.36 -6.64
C GLY A 39 16.48 -0.02 -6.37
N LEU A 40 17.18 0.96 -5.82
CA LEU A 40 16.65 2.31 -5.62
C LEU A 40 16.26 2.98 -6.94
N MET A 41 17.11 2.87 -7.97
CA MET A 41 16.82 3.40 -9.31
C MET A 41 15.61 2.73 -9.94
N TYR A 42 15.46 1.42 -9.77
CA TYR A 42 14.29 0.66 -10.21
C TYR A 42 13.00 1.19 -9.56
N LEU A 43 12.99 1.42 -8.24
CA LEU A 43 11.83 1.98 -7.55
C LEU A 43 11.49 3.40 -8.03
N ILE A 44 12.50 4.21 -8.31
CA ILE A 44 12.32 5.54 -8.89
C ILE A 44 11.69 5.44 -10.29
N LYS A 45 12.15 4.48 -11.11
CA LYS A 45 11.61 4.22 -12.46
C LYS A 45 10.15 3.79 -12.41
N ILE A 46 9.80 2.80 -11.55
CA ILE A 46 8.40 2.38 -11.35
C ILE A 46 7.52 3.58 -10.98
N ARG A 47 7.97 4.38 -10.02
CA ARG A 47 7.23 5.57 -9.62
C ARG A 47 7.01 6.54 -10.79
N LYS A 48 8.02 6.76 -11.62
CA LYS A 48 7.91 7.63 -12.81
C LYS A 48 6.89 7.06 -13.82
N ASN A 49 6.90 5.76 -14.03
CA ASN A 49 5.96 5.12 -14.94
C ASN A 49 4.49 5.26 -14.48
N VAL A 50 4.24 5.20 -13.17
CA VAL A 50 2.87 5.28 -12.61
C VAL A 50 2.39 6.72 -12.45
N LYS A 51 3.26 7.64 -12.03
CA LYS A 51 2.90 9.04 -11.70
C LYS A 51 3.50 10.09 -12.65
N GLY A 52 4.18 9.66 -13.69
CA GLY A 52 4.92 10.54 -14.58
C GLY A 52 6.01 11.32 -13.83
N ASN A 53 6.34 12.50 -14.33
CA ASN A 53 7.31 13.40 -13.70
C ASN A 53 6.75 14.19 -12.51
N ASN A 54 5.50 13.93 -12.11
CA ASN A 54 4.89 14.62 -11.00
C ASN A 54 5.63 14.35 -9.69
N VAL A 55 6.10 15.42 -9.10
CA VAL A 55 6.81 15.39 -7.82
C VAL A 55 5.81 15.62 -6.70
N ILE A 56 5.96 14.88 -5.59
CA ILE A 56 5.16 15.11 -4.39
C ILE A 56 5.43 16.54 -3.90
N LYS A 57 4.42 17.41 -3.96
CA LYS A 57 4.51 18.81 -3.53
C LYS A 57 3.97 19.03 -2.12
N LYS A 58 3.14 18.10 -1.63
CA LYS A 58 2.47 18.18 -0.33
C LYS A 58 2.61 16.84 0.39
N LEU A 59 2.76 16.89 1.71
CA LEU A 59 2.72 15.74 2.60
C LEU A 59 1.79 16.05 3.76
N VAL A 60 1.12 15.05 4.27
CA VAL A 60 0.36 15.16 5.51
C VAL A 60 1.14 14.45 6.60
N TYR A 61 1.39 15.13 7.71
CA TYR A 61 1.93 14.52 8.92
C TYR A 61 0.80 14.32 9.92
N HIS A 62 0.62 13.09 10.34
CA HIS A 62 -0.36 12.71 11.35
C HIS A 62 0.15 11.49 12.12
N ASP A 63 0.02 11.50 13.42
CA ASP A 63 0.35 10.40 14.32
C ASP A 63 1.74 9.77 14.10
N GLY A 64 2.77 10.62 14.00
CA GLY A 64 4.16 10.18 13.84
C GLY A 64 4.55 9.72 12.42
N ALA A 65 3.61 9.68 11.48
CA ALA A 65 3.81 9.18 10.13
C ALA A 65 3.55 10.24 9.05
N TYR A 66 4.17 10.07 7.86
CA TYR A 66 4.03 10.98 6.73
C TYR A 66 3.25 10.30 5.60
N TYR A 67 2.14 10.90 5.21
CA TYR A 67 1.22 10.42 4.18
C TYR A 67 1.45 11.20 2.89
N PHE A 68 1.62 10.52 1.77
CA PHE A 68 1.92 11.11 0.47
C PHE A 68 1.27 10.41 -0.74
N GLY A 69 0.34 9.54 -0.49
CA GLY A 69 -0.43 8.85 -1.52
C GLY A 69 -1.40 7.83 -0.93
N ALA A 70 -2.50 7.59 -1.63
CA ALA A 70 -3.52 6.64 -1.20
C ALA A 70 -3.06 5.17 -1.29
N TYR A 71 -2.11 4.88 -2.21
CA TYR A 71 -1.66 3.51 -2.50
C TYR A 71 -0.28 3.19 -1.94
N VAL A 72 0.24 4.02 -1.06
CA VAL A 72 1.55 3.83 -0.43
C VAL A 72 1.38 3.98 1.07
N PRO A 73 1.80 3.00 1.86
CA PRO A 73 1.76 3.14 3.31
C PRO A 73 2.51 4.37 3.79
N PRO A 74 2.09 5.00 4.89
CA PRO A 74 2.74 6.20 5.39
C PRO A 74 4.19 5.92 5.79
N PHE A 75 5.09 6.84 5.41
CA PHE A 75 6.50 6.76 5.82
C PHE A 75 6.62 6.87 7.34
N ASN A 76 7.54 6.12 7.90
CA ASN A 76 7.74 5.91 9.33
C ASN A 76 6.77 4.90 9.98
N SER A 77 6.08 4.08 9.17
CA SER A 77 5.29 2.96 9.65
C SER A 77 5.97 1.61 9.37
N LYS A 78 5.59 0.59 10.13
CA LYS A 78 6.03 -0.81 9.86
C LYS A 78 5.60 -1.27 8.47
N LEU A 79 4.41 -0.86 8.03
CA LEU A 79 3.86 -1.20 6.72
C LEU A 79 4.71 -0.61 5.58
N PHE A 80 5.25 0.60 5.73
CA PHE A 80 6.13 1.20 4.73
C PHE A 80 7.41 0.37 4.51
N LYS A 81 8.04 -0.10 5.58
CA LYS A 81 9.20 -0.98 5.51
C LYS A 81 8.89 -2.21 4.65
N HIS A 82 7.78 -2.84 4.92
CA HIS A 82 7.38 -4.06 4.24
C HIS A 82 7.02 -3.84 2.78
N PHE A 83 6.29 -2.75 2.50
CA PHE A 83 5.99 -2.33 1.14
C PHE A 83 7.26 -2.13 0.31
N VAL A 84 8.29 -1.48 0.86
CA VAL A 84 9.56 -1.27 0.17
C VAL A 84 10.28 -2.60 -0.07
N ILE A 85 10.33 -3.49 0.92
CA ILE A 85 10.94 -4.82 0.81
C ILE A 85 10.27 -5.63 -0.30
N ASP A 86 8.94 -5.65 -0.37
CA ASP A 86 8.21 -6.38 -1.40
C ASP A 86 8.53 -5.85 -2.81
N LYS A 87 8.63 -4.52 -2.95
CA LYS A 87 9.02 -3.89 -4.23
C LYS A 87 10.48 -4.16 -4.60
N LEU A 88 11.38 -4.20 -3.64
CA LEU A 88 12.78 -4.59 -3.87
C LEU A 88 12.88 -6.07 -4.27
N ASN A 89 12.10 -6.95 -3.65
CA ASN A 89 12.02 -8.36 -4.03
C ASN A 89 11.56 -8.56 -5.48
N THR A 90 10.70 -7.68 -6.00
CA THR A 90 10.28 -7.70 -7.41
C THR A 90 11.45 -7.34 -8.35
N PHE A 91 12.37 -6.47 -7.92
CA PHE A 91 13.58 -6.12 -8.70
C PHE A 91 14.58 -7.26 -8.74
N LYS A 92 14.97 -7.76 -7.59
CA LYS A 92 15.86 -8.90 -7.43
C LYS A 92 15.42 -9.68 -6.19
N PRO A 93 14.95 -10.93 -6.36
CA PRO A 93 14.56 -11.75 -5.23
C PRO A 93 15.71 -11.92 -4.23
N PHE A 94 15.40 -11.75 -2.96
CA PHE A 94 16.25 -12.10 -1.83
C PHE A 94 15.39 -12.82 -0.81
N TYR A 95 15.99 -13.74 -0.07
CA TYR A 95 15.23 -14.58 0.85
C TYR A 95 14.74 -13.77 2.07
N ILE A 96 13.56 -13.20 1.95
CA ILE A 96 12.74 -12.79 3.09
C ILE A 96 11.37 -13.41 2.86
N LYS A 97 11.01 -14.35 3.70
CA LYS A 97 9.68 -14.97 3.67
C LYS A 97 8.65 -13.88 4.00
N SER A 98 8.05 -13.31 2.97
CA SER A 98 6.94 -12.39 3.14
C SER A 98 5.65 -13.21 3.16
N ASN A 99 5.09 -13.39 4.34
CA ASN A 99 3.76 -13.98 4.49
C ASN A 99 2.69 -12.89 4.39
N ARG A 100 2.77 -12.01 3.34
CA ARG A 100 1.90 -10.86 3.24
C ARG A 100 1.28 -10.74 1.89
N PHE A 101 0.08 -10.17 1.91
CA PHE A 101 -0.62 -9.77 0.71
C PHE A 101 -0.28 -8.33 0.35
N ASN A 102 -0.02 -8.04 -0.93
CA ASN A 102 0.11 -6.67 -1.39
C ASN A 102 -1.24 -5.96 -1.35
N ASN A 103 -2.22 -6.54 -2.00
CA ASN A 103 -3.58 -6.01 -2.05
C ASN A 103 -4.55 -7.14 -1.71
N ILE A 104 -5.55 -6.81 -0.91
CA ILE A 104 -6.67 -7.68 -0.61
C ILE A 104 -7.92 -6.99 -1.12
N PHE A 105 -8.66 -7.69 -1.96
CA PHE A 105 -10.02 -7.30 -2.35
C PHE A 105 -10.97 -8.13 -1.50
N PHE A 106 -11.79 -7.48 -0.71
CA PHE A 106 -12.71 -8.14 0.20
C PHE A 106 -14.15 -7.70 -0.07
N ALA A 107 -14.95 -8.63 -0.60
CA ALA A 107 -16.38 -8.40 -0.81
C ALA A 107 -17.11 -8.49 0.52
N ILE A 108 -17.70 -7.39 0.96
CA ILE A 108 -18.40 -7.29 2.26
C ILE A 108 -19.90 -7.45 2.14
N THR A 109 -20.46 -7.31 0.95
CA THR A 109 -21.91 -7.43 0.71
C THR A 109 -22.19 -7.87 -0.73
N LYS A 110 -23.28 -8.61 -0.91
CA LYS A 110 -23.85 -8.93 -2.22
C LYS A 110 -24.99 -7.98 -2.63
N LYS A 111 -25.42 -7.10 -1.73
CA LYS A 111 -26.51 -6.16 -2.00
C LYS A 111 -26.03 -5.07 -2.96
N CYS A 112 -26.82 -4.84 -4.00
CA CYS A 112 -26.57 -3.78 -4.97
C CYS A 112 -27.89 -3.29 -5.57
N PRO A 113 -28.21 -2.00 -5.47
CA PRO A 113 -29.38 -1.43 -6.13
C PRO A 113 -29.16 -1.14 -7.62
N LEU A 114 -27.90 -1.26 -8.10
CA LEU A 114 -27.53 -0.94 -9.46
C LEU A 114 -27.72 -2.14 -10.40
N GLN A 115 -27.93 -1.86 -11.69
CA GLN A 115 -28.03 -2.85 -12.78
C GLN A 115 -27.01 -2.54 -13.88
N CYS A 116 -25.73 -2.57 -13.52
CA CYS A 116 -24.66 -2.22 -14.45
C CYS A 116 -24.48 -3.29 -15.54
N ALA A 117 -24.52 -2.90 -16.81
CA ALA A 117 -24.38 -3.83 -17.94
C ALA A 117 -23.05 -4.61 -17.97
N HIS A 118 -22.02 -4.12 -17.25
CA HIS A 118 -20.68 -4.73 -17.19
C HIS A 118 -20.37 -5.33 -15.82
N CYS A 119 -21.39 -5.68 -15.04
CA CYS A 119 -21.18 -6.24 -13.72
C CYS A 119 -20.62 -7.65 -13.80
N PHE A 120 -19.42 -7.86 -13.28
CA PHE A 120 -18.80 -9.20 -13.24
C PHE A 120 -19.38 -10.09 -12.12
N GLU A 121 -20.08 -9.49 -11.16
CA GLU A 121 -20.74 -10.18 -10.03
C GLU A 121 -22.25 -10.40 -10.29
N TRP A 122 -22.71 -10.17 -11.52
CA TRP A 122 -24.14 -10.17 -11.86
C TRP A 122 -24.91 -11.38 -11.31
N ASP A 123 -24.36 -12.56 -11.47
CA ASP A 123 -24.98 -13.82 -11.05
C ASP A 123 -25.06 -13.99 -9.53
N GLU A 124 -24.24 -13.24 -8.77
CA GLU A 124 -24.13 -13.34 -7.31
C GLU A 124 -24.81 -12.18 -6.58
N LEU A 125 -25.15 -11.10 -7.31
CA LEU A 125 -25.81 -9.93 -6.70
C LEU A 125 -27.16 -10.28 -6.08
N ASN A 126 -27.42 -9.65 -4.94
CA ASN A 126 -28.70 -9.74 -4.21
C ASN A 126 -29.08 -11.15 -3.74
N LYS A 127 -28.19 -12.12 -3.87
CA LYS A 127 -28.35 -13.41 -3.20
C LYS A 127 -28.17 -13.27 -1.68
N LYS A 128 -28.53 -14.31 -0.96
CA LYS A 128 -28.39 -14.34 0.52
C LYS A 128 -26.97 -14.04 0.95
N GLU A 129 -26.82 -13.13 1.89
CA GLU A 129 -25.52 -12.86 2.52
C GLU A 129 -25.03 -14.12 3.26
N VAL A 130 -23.77 -14.46 3.03
CA VAL A 130 -23.12 -15.63 3.65
C VAL A 130 -22.38 -15.25 4.92
N LEU A 131 -21.89 -14.00 4.99
CA LEU A 131 -21.07 -13.51 6.10
C LEU A 131 -21.86 -12.52 6.95
N GLY A 132 -22.00 -12.81 8.24
CA GLY A 132 -22.45 -11.84 9.23
C GLY A 132 -21.33 -10.88 9.62
N LEU A 133 -21.66 -9.75 10.23
CA LEU A 133 -20.71 -8.71 10.65
C LEU A 133 -19.59 -9.26 11.53
N ASP A 134 -19.92 -10.11 12.50
CA ASP A 134 -18.92 -10.68 13.42
C ASP A 134 -17.86 -11.48 12.66
N LYS A 135 -18.30 -12.24 11.65
CA LYS A 135 -17.39 -13.03 10.81
C LYS A 135 -16.54 -12.16 9.90
N ILE A 136 -17.09 -11.06 9.41
CA ILE A 136 -16.34 -10.03 8.65
C ILE A 136 -15.24 -9.45 9.52
N PHE A 137 -15.52 -9.04 10.76
CA PHE A 137 -14.53 -8.50 11.68
C PHE A 137 -13.46 -9.55 12.07
N GLU A 138 -13.85 -10.80 12.29
CA GLU A 138 -12.90 -11.89 12.53
C GLU A 138 -11.92 -12.05 11.37
N ILE A 139 -12.44 -12.10 10.13
CA ILE A 139 -11.61 -12.21 8.93
C ILE A 139 -10.66 -11.01 8.80
N LEU A 140 -11.15 -9.79 9.02
CA LEU A 140 -10.33 -8.58 8.93
C LEU A 140 -9.22 -8.55 9.98
N ASN A 141 -9.49 -9.03 11.21
CA ASN A 141 -8.49 -9.13 12.26
C ASN A 141 -7.42 -10.18 11.90
N ASN A 142 -7.82 -11.34 11.40
CA ASN A 142 -6.88 -12.37 10.94
C ASN A 142 -6.01 -11.86 9.78
N LEU A 143 -6.60 -11.18 8.81
CA LEU A 143 -5.86 -10.56 7.70
C LEU A 143 -4.88 -9.49 8.19
N LYS A 144 -5.23 -8.73 9.23
CA LYS A 144 -4.35 -7.74 9.85
C LYS A 144 -3.11 -8.39 10.46
N GLU A 145 -3.24 -9.57 11.07
CA GLU A 145 -2.11 -10.33 11.62
C GLU A 145 -1.18 -10.85 10.53
N PHE A 146 -1.72 -11.37 9.43
CA PHE A 146 -0.93 -11.74 8.25
C PHE A 146 -0.21 -10.55 7.65
N GLY A 147 -0.81 -9.37 7.70
CA GLY A 147 -0.33 -8.12 7.15
C GLY A 147 -0.66 -7.95 5.66
N TYR A 148 -1.07 -6.77 5.32
CA TYR A 148 -1.33 -6.33 3.94
C TYR A 148 -0.93 -4.87 3.77
N ASN A 149 -0.66 -4.46 2.53
CA ASN A 149 -0.33 -3.07 2.22
C ASN A 149 -1.59 -2.25 1.92
N GLN A 150 -2.60 -2.88 1.34
CA GLN A 150 -3.85 -2.25 0.97
C GLN A 150 -5.01 -3.23 1.09
N LEU A 151 -6.10 -2.79 1.71
CA LEU A 151 -7.38 -3.47 1.74
C LEU A 151 -8.39 -2.65 0.93
N ILE A 152 -9.00 -3.29 -0.05
CA ILE A 152 -10.06 -2.70 -0.88
C ILE A 152 -11.33 -3.42 -0.53
N LEU A 153 -12.26 -2.70 0.08
CA LEU A 153 -13.59 -3.19 0.37
C LEU A 153 -14.44 -3.00 -0.89
N TYR A 154 -15.08 -4.06 -1.31
CA TYR A 154 -16.02 -4.04 -2.44
C TYR A 154 -17.20 -4.98 -2.17
N GLY A 155 -18.01 -5.21 -3.16
CA GLY A 155 -19.16 -6.10 -3.10
C GLY A 155 -20.15 -5.72 -4.17
N GLY A 156 -21.43 -5.79 -3.91
CA GLY A 156 -22.43 -5.16 -4.74
C GLY A 156 -22.20 -3.65 -4.76
N GLU A 157 -22.95 -2.90 -3.93
CA GLU A 157 -22.66 -1.48 -3.64
C GLU A 157 -22.50 -1.33 -2.13
N PRO A 158 -21.26 -1.20 -1.61
CA PRO A 158 -20.97 -1.23 -0.17
C PRO A 158 -21.34 0.05 0.59
N MET A 159 -21.80 1.11 -0.11
CA MET A 159 -22.22 2.38 0.50
C MET A 159 -23.71 2.66 0.32
#